data_8b5e83996d72094b2e381f7bd247a90c
#
_entry.id   8b5e83996d72094b2e381f7bd247a90c
#
_cell.length_a   1.000
_cell.length_b   1.000
_cell.length_c   1.000
_cell.angle_alpha   90.00
_cell.angle_beta   90.00
_cell.angle_gamma   90.00
#
_symmetry.space_group_name_H-M   'P 1'
#
loop_
_entity.id
_entity.type
_entity.pdbx_description
1 polymer ?
#
loop_
_entity_poly.entity_id
_entity_poly.type
_entity_poly.pdbx_seq_one_letter_code
_entity_poly.pdbx_strand_id
1 'polypeptide(L)'
;MILLGGDMAGELPLNDRGENIVRIGHSPDPDDAFMFHAMTTNAFETPGYDFVHELQDIETLNHRAMRKELEVSAVSIHAYPEISENYALMNCGASMGEGYGPMIVAKQGVSEEEAKSSPIAVPGLKTSAYLGIRLCWGDLQYEVVPFDEIIPRILDDTYKSGLIIHEGQLTYVDHDLNVLANLGIWWNEKTGGLPMPLGGNVVRRDLGQQMMEDITMYTKMSIEHSIANPDTALEFAKKWGRGIDDDTNREFVTMYVNAVSYTHLTLPTIRE
;
A
#
# COMPACT_ATOMS: atom_id res chain seq x y z
N MET A 1 29.41 -37.13 -8.59
CA MET A 1 28.62 -36.31 -9.52
C MET A 1 27.35 -35.93 -8.73
N ILE A 2 27.42 -34.85 -7.98
CA ILE A 2 26.30 -34.33 -7.17
C ILE A 2 25.54 -33.40 -8.13
N LEU A 3 24.34 -33.83 -8.53
CA LEU A 3 23.38 -32.98 -9.19
C LEU A 3 22.93 -31.96 -8.15
N LEU A 4 23.39 -30.73 -8.28
CA LEU A 4 22.79 -29.56 -7.62
C LEU A 4 21.34 -29.50 -8.15
N GLY A 5 20.39 -29.78 -7.27
CA GLY A 5 18.98 -29.56 -7.55
C GLY A 5 18.78 -28.09 -7.88
N GLY A 6 18.52 -27.80 -9.15
CA GLY A 6 18.03 -26.48 -9.52
C GLY A 6 16.70 -26.27 -8.81
N ASP A 7 16.54 -25.13 -8.14
CA ASP A 7 15.24 -24.65 -7.67
C ASP A 7 14.29 -24.71 -8.86
N MET A 8 13.29 -25.59 -8.76
CA MET A 8 12.20 -25.62 -9.74
C MET A 8 11.44 -24.31 -9.53
N ALA A 9 11.64 -23.36 -10.43
CA ALA A 9 10.82 -22.15 -10.49
C ALA A 9 9.34 -22.58 -10.49
N GLY A 10 8.51 -21.93 -9.68
CA GLY A 10 7.09 -22.24 -9.65
C GLY A 10 6.48 -22.02 -11.03
N GLU A 11 5.98 -23.11 -11.66
CA GLU A 11 5.32 -22.98 -12.96
C GLU A 11 4.03 -22.19 -12.80
N LEU A 12 3.89 -21.11 -13.57
CA LEU A 12 2.67 -20.32 -13.65
C LEU A 12 1.71 -20.93 -14.69
N PRO A 13 0.40 -20.75 -14.48
CA PRO A 13 -0.56 -21.09 -15.52
C PRO A 13 -0.31 -20.22 -16.76
N LEU A 14 -0.54 -20.79 -17.96
CA LEU A 14 -0.42 -20.08 -19.21
C LEU A 14 -1.83 -19.69 -19.73
N ASN A 15 -1.90 -18.53 -20.36
CA ASN A 15 -3.09 -18.13 -21.12
C ASN A 15 -3.10 -18.82 -22.51
N ASP A 16 -4.15 -18.56 -23.30
CA ASP A 16 -4.32 -19.16 -24.63
C ASP A 16 -3.21 -18.77 -25.64
N ARG A 17 -2.42 -17.73 -25.35
CA ARG A 17 -1.27 -17.28 -26.16
C ARG A 17 0.06 -17.89 -25.69
N GLY A 18 0.04 -18.70 -24.62
CA GLY A 18 1.23 -19.29 -24.04
C GLY A 18 2.03 -18.32 -23.16
N GLU A 19 1.41 -17.27 -22.64
CA GLU A 19 2.02 -16.30 -21.74
C GLU A 19 1.74 -16.67 -20.30
N ASN A 20 2.70 -16.40 -19.39
CA ASN A 20 2.54 -16.64 -17.96
C ASN A 20 1.49 -15.71 -17.35
N ILE A 21 0.48 -16.27 -16.71
CA ILE A 21 -0.52 -15.50 -15.98
C ILE A 21 0.07 -15.09 -14.63
N VAL A 22 0.19 -13.79 -14.42
CA VAL A 22 0.71 -13.18 -13.18
C VAL A 22 -0.42 -12.39 -12.52
N ARG A 23 -0.89 -12.84 -11.34
CA ARG A 23 -1.91 -12.13 -10.57
C ARG A 23 -1.26 -11.07 -9.71
N ILE A 24 -1.73 -9.84 -9.85
CA ILE A 24 -1.27 -8.67 -9.09
C ILE A 24 -2.40 -8.20 -8.18
N GLY A 25 -2.20 -8.35 -6.86
CA GLY A 25 -3.08 -7.76 -5.87
C GLY A 25 -2.65 -6.33 -5.53
N HIS A 26 -3.55 -5.37 -5.67
CA HIS A 26 -3.31 -4.00 -5.24
C HIS A 26 -4.60 -3.36 -4.72
N SER A 27 -4.45 -2.24 -4.01
CA SER A 27 -5.58 -1.55 -3.41
C SER A 27 -6.46 -0.88 -4.48
N PRO A 28 -7.79 -0.81 -4.29
CA PRO A 28 -8.66 -0.01 -5.15
C PRO A 28 -8.60 1.48 -4.75
N ASP A 29 -7.38 2.04 -4.71
CA ASP A 29 -7.10 3.41 -4.35
C ASP A 29 -6.49 4.17 -5.52
N PRO A 30 -6.62 5.51 -5.58
CA PRO A 30 -6.15 6.28 -6.71
C PRO A 30 -4.64 6.18 -6.98
N ASP A 31 -3.80 6.07 -5.94
CA ASP A 31 -2.35 5.95 -6.08
C ASP A 31 -1.93 4.61 -6.67
N ASP A 32 -2.48 3.50 -6.20
CA ASP A 32 -2.28 2.17 -6.80
C ASP A 32 -2.82 2.13 -8.23
N ALA A 33 -4.05 2.64 -8.45
CA ALA A 33 -4.63 2.70 -9.79
C ALA A 33 -3.77 3.51 -10.76
N PHE A 34 -3.16 4.60 -10.30
CA PHE A 34 -2.23 5.39 -11.08
C PHE A 34 -0.95 4.62 -11.41
N MET A 35 -0.34 3.94 -10.41
CA MET A 35 0.89 3.16 -10.61
C MET A 35 0.72 2.02 -11.61
N PHE A 36 -0.41 1.31 -11.54
CA PHE A 36 -0.70 0.16 -12.38
C PHE A 36 -1.47 0.49 -13.66
N HIS A 37 -1.81 1.76 -13.91
CA HIS A 37 -2.60 2.19 -15.06
C HIS A 37 -2.11 1.62 -16.38
N ALA A 38 -0.82 1.77 -16.68
CA ALA A 38 -0.27 1.41 -17.99
C ALA A 38 -0.27 -0.11 -18.22
N MET A 39 -0.05 -0.92 -17.19
CA MET A 39 -0.18 -2.39 -17.26
C MET A 39 -1.64 -2.79 -17.39
N THR A 40 -2.55 -2.21 -16.60
CA THR A 40 -3.99 -2.54 -16.62
C THR A 40 -4.65 -2.19 -17.95
N THR A 41 -4.17 -1.15 -18.62
CA THR A 41 -4.72 -0.67 -19.91
C THR A 41 -3.95 -1.18 -21.12
N ASN A 42 -2.94 -2.04 -20.92
CA ASN A 42 -2.03 -2.52 -21.98
C ASN A 42 -1.42 -1.35 -22.79
N ALA A 43 -1.00 -0.28 -22.12
CA ALA A 43 -0.39 0.88 -22.77
C ALA A 43 0.99 0.57 -23.37
N PHE A 44 1.60 -0.56 -22.99
CA PHE A 44 2.80 -1.14 -23.57
C PHE A 44 2.71 -2.67 -23.57
N GLU A 45 3.55 -3.31 -24.38
CA GLU A 45 3.59 -4.77 -24.48
C GLU A 45 4.38 -5.38 -23.32
N THR A 46 3.91 -6.53 -22.82
CA THR A 46 4.56 -7.33 -21.76
C THR A 46 4.85 -8.75 -22.27
N PRO A 47 5.78 -8.93 -23.22
CA PRO A 47 6.02 -10.22 -23.88
C PRO A 47 6.30 -11.35 -22.87
N GLY A 48 5.53 -12.43 -23.00
CA GLY A 48 5.64 -13.62 -22.14
C GLY A 48 4.82 -13.55 -20.85
N TYR A 49 4.12 -12.44 -20.59
CA TYR A 49 3.33 -12.23 -19.37
C TYR A 49 1.95 -11.66 -19.65
N ASP A 50 0.96 -12.20 -18.95
CA ASP A 50 -0.42 -11.73 -18.90
C ASP A 50 -0.75 -11.32 -17.46
N PHE A 51 -0.84 -10.01 -17.21
CA PHE A 51 -1.04 -9.46 -15.87
C PHE A 51 -2.53 -9.34 -15.54
N VAL A 52 -2.96 -10.07 -14.52
CA VAL A 52 -4.34 -10.08 -14.03
C VAL A 52 -4.43 -9.30 -12.72
N HIS A 53 -5.13 -8.19 -12.71
CA HIS A 53 -5.25 -7.30 -11.56
C HIS A 53 -6.42 -7.73 -10.65
N GLU A 54 -6.13 -7.93 -9.36
CA GLU A 54 -7.10 -8.24 -8.32
C GLU A 54 -7.13 -7.12 -7.27
N LEU A 55 -8.28 -6.44 -7.17
CA LEU A 55 -8.46 -5.26 -6.31
C LEU A 55 -9.03 -5.67 -4.95
N GLN A 56 -8.28 -5.40 -3.89
CA GLN A 56 -8.68 -5.66 -2.50
C GLN A 56 -8.04 -4.66 -1.54
N ASP A 57 -8.65 -4.48 -0.37
CA ASP A 57 -8.06 -3.66 0.69
C ASP A 57 -6.71 -4.22 1.16
N ILE A 58 -5.87 -3.33 1.71
CA ILE A 58 -4.49 -3.66 2.07
C ILE A 58 -4.38 -4.71 3.18
N GLU A 59 -5.32 -4.76 4.14
CA GLU A 59 -5.29 -5.78 5.19
C GLU A 59 -5.59 -7.17 4.63
N THR A 60 -6.56 -7.28 3.73
CA THR A 60 -6.85 -8.51 2.98
C THR A 60 -5.64 -8.95 2.15
N LEU A 61 -4.97 -8.02 1.44
CA LEU A 61 -3.75 -8.33 0.68
C LEU A 61 -2.60 -8.80 1.57
N ASN A 62 -2.40 -8.18 2.74
CA ASN A 62 -1.42 -8.64 3.73
C ASN A 62 -1.68 -10.11 4.12
N HIS A 63 -2.92 -10.46 4.42
CA HIS A 63 -3.29 -11.83 4.76
C HIS A 63 -3.15 -12.81 3.59
N ARG A 64 -3.45 -12.40 2.37
CA ARG A 64 -3.25 -13.23 1.17
C ARG A 64 -1.77 -13.47 0.89
N ALA A 65 -0.92 -12.47 1.09
CA ALA A 65 0.54 -12.62 0.97
C ALA A 65 1.09 -13.63 2.00
N MET A 66 0.58 -13.64 3.24
CA MET A 66 0.96 -14.66 4.24
C MET A 66 0.61 -16.09 3.78
N ARG A 67 -0.43 -16.25 2.98
CA ARG A 67 -0.85 -17.55 2.40
C ARG A 67 -0.25 -17.83 1.02
N LYS A 68 0.59 -16.92 0.49
CA LYS A 68 1.24 -17.04 -0.84
C LYS A 68 0.25 -17.16 -2.00
N GLU A 69 -0.88 -16.48 -1.93
CA GLU A 69 -1.95 -16.65 -2.89
C GLU A 69 -1.68 -15.93 -4.23
N LEU A 70 -0.92 -14.85 -4.22
CA LEU A 70 -0.66 -14.01 -5.39
C LEU A 70 0.82 -14.04 -5.79
N GLU A 71 1.10 -13.87 -7.06
CA GLU A 71 2.45 -13.76 -7.60
C GLU A 71 3.08 -12.41 -7.23
N VAL A 72 2.26 -11.36 -7.27
CA VAL A 72 2.61 -9.99 -6.89
C VAL A 72 1.53 -9.45 -5.96
N SER A 73 1.91 -8.72 -4.93
CA SER A 73 0.96 -8.08 -4.04
C SER A 73 1.49 -6.75 -3.53
N ALA A 74 0.63 -5.74 -3.44
CA ALA A 74 0.85 -4.64 -2.53
C ALA A 74 0.74 -5.17 -1.10
N VAL A 75 1.62 -4.72 -0.22
CA VAL A 75 1.62 -5.09 1.20
C VAL A 75 2.03 -3.90 2.07
N SER A 76 1.56 -3.89 3.30
CA SER A 76 2.08 -2.98 4.30
C SER A 76 3.53 -3.35 4.68
N ILE A 77 4.39 -2.37 4.87
CA ILE A 77 5.77 -2.63 5.32
C ILE A 77 5.78 -3.35 6.68
N HIS A 78 4.78 -3.11 7.52
CA HIS A 78 4.60 -3.88 8.78
C HIS A 78 4.43 -5.38 8.55
N ALA A 79 3.74 -5.80 7.50
CA ALA A 79 3.53 -7.22 7.18
C ALA A 79 4.76 -7.89 6.56
N TYR A 80 5.64 -7.10 5.91
CA TYR A 80 6.75 -7.63 5.13
C TYR A 80 7.69 -8.58 5.90
N PRO A 81 8.10 -8.31 7.15
CA PRO A 81 8.97 -9.25 7.89
C PRO A 81 8.42 -10.68 7.99
N GLU A 82 7.09 -10.84 8.08
CA GLU A 82 6.44 -12.15 8.21
C GLU A 82 6.38 -12.92 6.88
N ILE A 83 6.54 -12.23 5.76
CA ILE A 83 6.47 -12.83 4.41
C ILE A 83 7.80 -12.83 3.67
N SER A 84 8.85 -12.24 4.24
CA SER A 84 10.14 -11.98 3.57
C SER A 84 10.86 -13.24 3.08
N GLU A 85 10.61 -14.40 3.68
CA GLU A 85 11.13 -15.68 3.21
C GLU A 85 10.49 -16.11 1.88
N ASN A 86 9.25 -15.70 1.62
CA ASN A 86 8.46 -16.11 0.45
C ASN A 86 8.37 -15.06 -0.62
N TYR A 87 8.55 -13.79 -0.26
CA TYR A 87 8.43 -12.65 -1.15
C TYR A 87 9.68 -11.77 -1.10
N ALA A 88 10.06 -11.26 -2.26
CA ALA A 88 11.04 -10.19 -2.39
C ALA A 88 10.32 -8.84 -2.47
N LEU A 89 10.78 -7.86 -1.71
CA LEU A 89 10.33 -6.49 -1.87
C LEU A 89 10.87 -5.94 -3.19
N MET A 90 9.99 -5.38 -4.03
CA MET A 90 10.39 -4.72 -5.25
C MET A 90 11.12 -3.40 -4.94
N ASN A 91 12.00 -2.97 -5.81
CA ASN A 91 12.68 -1.69 -5.70
C ASN A 91 11.90 -0.52 -6.35
N CYS A 92 10.62 -0.70 -6.58
CA CYS A 92 9.69 0.30 -7.11
C CYS A 92 8.29 0.11 -6.53
N GLY A 93 7.44 1.11 -6.63
CA GLY A 93 6.05 1.06 -6.18
C GLY A 93 5.89 1.06 -4.66
N ALA A 94 6.74 1.79 -3.95
CA ALA A 94 6.59 1.97 -2.51
C ALA A 94 5.82 3.26 -2.20
N SER A 95 4.99 3.21 -1.15
CA SER A 95 4.30 4.37 -0.57
C SER A 95 5.03 4.81 0.69
N MET A 96 5.54 6.04 0.68
CA MET A 96 6.30 6.65 1.76
C MET A 96 5.69 8.00 2.15
N GLY A 97 5.49 8.24 3.44
CA GLY A 97 4.96 9.49 3.95
C GLY A 97 6.06 10.49 4.32
N GLU A 98 6.19 11.59 3.60
CA GLU A 98 7.17 12.66 3.86
C GLU A 98 6.54 13.79 4.69
N GLY A 99 6.46 13.62 6.03
CA GLY A 99 5.79 14.57 6.92
C GLY A 99 4.26 14.49 6.88
N TYR A 100 3.71 13.51 6.22
CA TYR A 100 2.30 13.12 6.22
C TYR A 100 2.18 11.61 6.39
N GLY A 101 1.00 11.13 6.74
CA GLY A 101 0.77 9.70 6.95
C GLY A 101 -0.57 9.44 7.64
N PRO A 102 -0.81 8.22 8.09
CA PRO A 102 -2.01 7.86 8.82
C PRO A 102 -2.28 8.80 9.99
N MET A 103 -3.56 9.09 10.24
CA MET A 103 -3.98 10.03 11.27
C MET A 103 -4.96 9.39 12.23
N ILE A 104 -4.87 9.78 13.50
CA ILE A 104 -5.88 9.47 14.48
C ILE A 104 -6.81 10.67 14.53
N VAL A 105 -8.09 10.44 14.20
CA VAL A 105 -9.10 11.48 14.13
C VAL A 105 -10.25 11.21 15.11
N ALA A 106 -10.92 12.27 15.54
CA ALA A 106 -12.06 12.21 16.43
C ALA A 106 -13.00 13.40 16.16
N LYS A 107 -14.23 13.36 16.72
CA LYS A 107 -15.10 14.54 16.74
C LYS A 107 -14.49 15.68 17.55
N GLN A 108 -14.92 16.91 17.23
CA GLN A 108 -14.53 18.09 18.00
C GLN A 108 -14.80 17.93 19.49
N GLY A 109 -13.83 18.34 20.32
CA GLY A 109 -13.94 18.27 21.79
C GLY A 109 -13.49 16.95 22.42
N VAL A 110 -13.22 15.90 21.65
CA VAL A 110 -12.61 14.66 22.17
C VAL A 110 -11.11 14.90 22.39
N SER A 111 -10.64 14.65 23.61
CA SER A 111 -9.22 14.75 23.95
C SER A 111 -8.44 13.49 23.60
N GLU A 112 -7.11 13.59 23.55
CA GLU A 112 -6.21 12.44 23.35
C GLU A 112 -6.37 11.42 24.47
N GLU A 113 -6.51 11.86 25.73
CA GLU A 113 -6.72 10.99 26.88
C GLU A 113 -8.02 10.20 26.77
N GLU A 114 -9.11 10.85 26.33
CA GLU A 114 -10.40 10.17 26.09
C GLU A 114 -10.29 9.14 24.97
N ALA A 115 -9.61 9.48 23.87
CA ALA A 115 -9.36 8.55 22.76
C ALA A 115 -8.57 7.34 23.23
N LYS A 116 -7.48 7.53 23.98
CA LYS A 116 -6.63 6.44 24.52
C LYS A 116 -7.34 5.55 25.54
N SER A 117 -8.35 6.08 26.24
CA SER A 117 -9.12 5.35 27.25
C SER A 117 -10.29 4.54 26.68
N SER A 118 -10.52 4.60 25.38
CA SER A 118 -11.63 3.96 24.66
C SER A 118 -11.07 3.10 23.51
N PRO A 119 -11.82 2.08 23.04
CA PRO A 119 -11.43 1.36 21.85
C PRO A 119 -11.30 2.30 20.62
N ILE A 120 -10.22 2.17 19.88
CA ILE A 120 -9.94 2.92 18.66
C ILE A 120 -10.27 2.03 17.46
N ALA A 121 -11.05 2.56 16.51
CA ALA A 121 -11.27 1.87 15.23
C ALA A 121 -9.99 1.87 14.40
N VAL A 122 -9.50 0.69 13.99
CA VAL A 122 -8.26 0.55 13.20
C VAL A 122 -8.51 -0.26 11.94
N PRO A 123 -7.83 0.07 10.80
CA PRO A 123 -8.13 -0.54 9.51
C PRO A 123 -7.62 -1.98 9.35
N GLY A 124 -6.76 -2.43 10.24
CA GLY A 124 -6.19 -3.77 10.20
C GLY A 124 -4.90 -3.88 11.00
N LEU A 125 -4.65 -5.06 11.57
CA LEU A 125 -3.52 -5.29 12.49
C LEU A 125 -2.18 -5.46 11.77
N LYS A 126 -2.20 -5.77 10.48
CA LYS A 126 -0.99 -5.90 9.65
C LYS A 126 -0.66 -4.61 8.91
N THR A 127 -1.47 -3.56 9.03
CA THR A 127 -1.18 -2.27 8.40
C THR A 127 -0.01 -1.54 9.05
N SER A 128 0.78 -0.81 8.27
CA SER A 128 1.83 0.07 8.80
C SER A 128 1.26 1.19 9.67
N ALA A 129 0.02 1.59 9.41
CA ALA A 129 -0.73 2.53 10.23
C ALA A 129 -0.92 1.99 11.67
N TYR A 130 -1.32 0.73 11.81
CA TYR A 130 -1.47 0.10 13.12
C TYR A 130 -0.13 0.00 13.87
N LEU A 131 0.96 -0.39 13.20
CA LEU A 131 2.28 -0.36 13.81
C LEU A 131 2.65 1.07 14.27
N GLY A 132 2.36 2.07 13.42
CA GLY A 132 2.63 3.47 13.71
C GLY A 132 1.92 3.96 14.98
N ILE A 133 0.63 3.70 15.14
CA ILE A 133 -0.11 4.11 16.35
C ILE A 133 0.42 3.38 17.60
N ARG A 134 0.78 2.10 17.49
CA ARG A 134 1.37 1.33 18.59
C ARG A 134 2.73 1.89 19.02
N LEU A 135 3.55 2.33 18.09
CA LEU A 135 4.83 2.99 18.39
C LEU A 135 4.65 4.40 18.96
N CYS A 136 3.63 5.13 18.50
CA CYS A 136 3.35 6.50 18.93
C CYS A 136 2.67 6.56 20.30
N TRP A 137 1.59 5.79 20.48
CA TRP A 137 0.74 5.84 21.67
C TRP A 137 0.89 4.65 22.64
N GLY A 138 1.62 3.59 22.24
CA GLY A 138 1.83 2.39 23.06
C GLY A 138 0.66 1.41 22.99
N ASP A 139 0.40 0.72 24.10
CA ASP A 139 -0.69 -0.25 24.19
C ASP A 139 -2.05 0.46 24.28
N LEU A 140 -2.97 0.04 23.42
CA LEU A 140 -4.30 0.62 23.25
C LEU A 140 -5.36 -0.47 23.16
N GLN A 141 -6.58 -0.15 23.56
CA GLN A 141 -7.74 -0.92 23.16
C GLN A 141 -8.11 -0.54 21.73
N TYR A 142 -8.42 -1.52 20.90
CA TYR A 142 -8.77 -1.30 19.49
C TYR A 142 -9.80 -2.30 19.01
N GLU A 143 -10.50 -1.93 17.95
CA GLU A 143 -11.33 -2.84 17.17
C GLU A 143 -11.00 -2.69 15.68
N VAL A 144 -10.92 -3.82 14.96
CA VAL A 144 -10.67 -3.81 13.52
C VAL A 144 -11.96 -3.50 12.80
N VAL A 145 -11.93 -2.46 11.98
CA VAL A 145 -13.07 -1.95 11.22
C VAL A 145 -12.60 -1.76 9.77
N PRO A 146 -13.42 -2.11 8.75
CA PRO A 146 -13.11 -1.76 7.37
C PRO A 146 -12.74 -0.27 7.27
N PHE A 147 -11.66 0.04 6.55
CA PHE A 147 -11.09 1.40 6.57
C PHE A 147 -12.09 2.48 6.12
N ASP A 148 -12.97 2.17 5.19
CA ASP A 148 -14.03 3.03 4.67
C ASP A 148 -15.21 3.21 5.64
N GLU A 149 -15.35 2.35 6.65
CA GLU A 149 -16.33 2.49 7.72
C GLU A 149 -15.83 3.29 8.93
N ILE A 150 -14.53 3.58 9.05
CA ILE A 150 -13.98 4.22 10.25
C ILE A 150 -14.57 5.61 10.48
N ILE A 151 -14.56 6.49 9.48
CA ILE A 151 -15.18 7.83 9.60
C ILE A 151 -16.68 7.72 9.89
N PRO A 152 -17.50 6.96 9.15
CA PRO A 152 -18.90 6.74 9.49
C PRO A 152 -19.14 6.30 10.95
N ARG A 153 -18.31 5.38 11.47
CA ARG A 153 -18.43 4.88 12.84
C ARG A 153 -18.01 5.88 13.92
N ILE A 154 -17.18 6.85 13.59
CA ILE A 154 -16.91 8.00 14.47
C ILE A 154 -18.11 8.95 14.46
N LEU A 155 -18.69 9.19 13.29
CA LEU A 155 -19.81 10.12 13.13
C LEU A 155 -21.09 9.62 13.82
N ASP A 156 -21.34 8.32 13.87
CA ASP A 156 -22.47 7.70 14.54
C ASP A 156 -22.24 7.42 16.05
N ASP A 157 -21.11 7.86 16.61
CA ASP A 157 -20.69 7.68 18.01
C ASP A 157 -20.40 6.22 18.42
N THR A 158 -20.24 5.29 17.47
CA THR A 158 -19.81 3.91 17.75
C THR A 158 -18.39 3.92 18.34
N TYR A 159 -17.48 4.73 17.77
CA TYR A 159 -16.14 4.94 18.30
C TYR A 159 -15.88 6.42 18.57
N LYS A 160 -15.10 6.71 19.62
CA LYS A 160 -14.68 8.08 19.91
C LYS A 160 -13.61 8.58 18.95
N SER A 161 -12.79 7.66 18.46
CA SER A 161 -11.68 7.97 17.54
C SER A 161 -11.38 6.78 16.62
N GLY A 162 -10.69 7.06 15.54
CA GLY A 162 -10.26 6.04 14.58
C GLY A 162 -8.97 6.41 13.88
N LEU A 163 -8.28 5.39 13.43
CA LEU A 163 -7.04 5.50 12.66
C LEU A 163 -7.39 5.46 11.17
N ILE A 164 -7.30 6.60 10.51
CA ILE A 164 -7.62 6.72 9.08
C ILE A 164 -6.37 6.59 8.22
N ILE A 165 -6.59 6.01 7.05
CA ILE A 165 -5.63 5.79 5.98
C ILE A 165 -6.26 6.23 4.66
N HIS A 166 -5.52 6.14 3.54
CA HIS A 166 -6.00 6.44 2.19
C HIS A 166 -6.54 7.89 2.07
N GLU A 167 -7.50 8.12 1.19
CA GLU A 167 -8.11 9.43 0.96
C GLU A 167 -8.79 10.04 2.20
N GLY A 168 -9.12 9.24 3.20
CA GLY A 168 -9.61 9.73 4.49
C GLY A 168 -8.68 10.76 5.14
N GLN A 169 -7.38 10.72 4.82
CA GLN A 169 -6.40 11.69 5.28
C GLN A 169 -6.60 13.09 4.70
N LEU A 170 -7.33 13.22 3.60
CA LEU A 170 -7.68 14.52 3.00
C LEU A 170 -9.14 14.90 3.29
N THR A 171 -10.04 13.92 3.39
CA THR A 171 -11.49 14.18 3.47
C THR A 171 -12.03 14.30 4.90
N TYR A 172 -11.27 14.01 5.95
CA TYR A 172 -11.72 14.09 7.34
C TYR A 172 -12.23 15.49 7.73
N VAL A 173 -11.68 16.53 7.11
CA VAL A 173 -12.05 17.93 7.35
C VAL A 173 -13.50 18.21 6.92
N ASP A 174 -14.00 17.52 5.90
CA ASP A 174 -15.36 17.66 5.39
C ASP A 174 -16.41 17.14 6.39
N HIS A 175 -15.96 16.36 7.36
CA HIS A 175 -16.78 15.75 8.41
C HIS A 175 -16.65 16.45 9.78
N ASP A 176 -16.03 17.62 9.84
CA ASP A 176 -15.78 18.38 11.09
C ASP A 176 -15.03 17.54 12.14
N LEU A 177 -14.16 16.66 11.69
CA LEU A 177 -13.27 15.89 12.56
C LEU A 177 -11.97 16.67 12.82
N ASN A 178 -11.36 16.43 13.98
CA ASN A 178 -10.03 16.96 14.31
C ASN A 178 -8.99 15.84 14.38
N VAL A 179 -7.75 16.18 14.10
CA VAL A 179 -6.60 15.29 14.21
C VAL A 179 -6.08 15.29 15.65
N LEU A 180 -6.08 14.14 16.29
CA LEU A 180 -5.44 13.94 17.59
C LEU A 180 -3.95 13.64 17.47
N ALA A 181 -3.55 12.90 16.43
CA ALA A 181 -2.15 12.67 16.09
C ALA A 181 -2.00 12.39 14.59
N ASN A 182 -0.97 12.96 13.98
CA ASN A 182 -0.52 12.64 12.62
C ASN A 182 0.74 11.79 12.72
N LEU A 183 0.65 10.51 12.34
CA LEU A 183 1.74 9.56 12.50
C LEU A 183 2.92 9.87 11.57
N GLY A 184 2.69 10.47 10.41
CA GLY A 184 3.76 10.89 9.50
C GLY A 184 4.58 12.03 10.08
N ILE A 185 3.94 13.04 10.68
CA ILE A 185 4.63 14.14 11.39
C ILE A 185 5.40 13.58 12.58
N TRP A 186 4.74 12.79 13.42
CA TRP A 186 5.38 12.15 14.57
C TRP A 186 6.62 11.32 14.17
N TRP A 187 6.51 10.52 13.11
CA TRP A 187 7.63 9.72 12.59
C TRP A 187 8.79 10.59 12.11
N ASN A 188 8.49 11.63 11.33
CA ASN A 188 9.48 12.57 10.82
C ASN A 188 10.28 13.22 11.96
N GLU A 189 9.59 13.71 13.00
CA GLU A 189 10.21 14.29 14.19
C GLU A 189 11.05 13.24 14.95
N LYS A 190 10.49 12.04 15.14
CA LYS A 190 11.14 10.96 15.91
C LYS A 190 12.40 10.42 15.25
N THR A 191 12.46 10.43 13.92
CA THR A 191 13.55 9.86 13.12
C THR A 191 14.53 10.92 12.59
N GLY A 192 14.29 12.20 12.84
CA GLY A 192 15.12 13.28 12.32
C GLY A 192 14.96 13.53 10.83
N GLY A 193 13.74 13.35 10.29
CA GLY A 193 13.39 13.72 8.93
C GLY A 193 13.26 12.54 7.94
N LEU A 194 13.27 11.30 8.40
CA LEU A 194 13.06 10.16 7.50
C LEU A 194 11.60 10.03 7.07
N PRO A 195 11.32 9.64 5.81
CA PRO A 195 9.98 9.30 5.36
C PRO A 195 9.41 8.11 6.16
N MET A 196 8.11 8.13 6.42
CA MET A 196 7.43 7.01 7.09
C MET A 196 7.17 5.87 6.09
N PRO A 197 7.70 4.66 6.29
CA PRO A 197 7.43 3.54 5.39
C PRO A 197 6.00 3.03 5.61
N LEU A 198 5.18 3.03 4.55
CA LEU A 198 3.77 2.66 4.62
C LEU A 198 3.51 1.36 3.87
N GLY A 199 3.73 1.33 2.57
CA GLY A 199 3.48 0.19 1.71
C GLY A 199 4.58 -0.07 0.69
N GLY A 200 4.53 -1.23 0.07
CA GLY A 200 5.41 -1.58 -1.04
C GLY A 200 4.87 -2.77 -1.79
N ASN A 201 5.37 -2.98 -3.01
CA ASN A 201 5.02 -4.14 -3.81
C ASN A 201 6.01 -5.28 -3.59
N VAL A 202 5.50 -6.50 -3.50
CA VAL A 202 6.31 -7.71 -3.33
C VAL A 202 6.04 -8.69 -4.45
N VAL A 203 7.07 -9.45 -4.82
CA VAL A 203 7.01 -10.52 -5.82
C VAL A 203 7.43 -11.85 -5.20
N ARG A 204 6.73 -12.93 -5.54
CA ARG A 204 6.94 -14.25 -4.94
C ARG A 204 8.29 -14.83 -5.39
N ARG A 205 9.09 -15.30 -4.41
CA ARG A 205 10.48 -15.76 -4.66
C ARG A 205 10.56 -17.07 -5.43
N ASP A 206 9.58 -17.95 -5.31
CA ASP A 206 9.54 -19.24 -6.01
C ASP A 206 9.32 -19.12 -7.52
N LEU A 207 9.06 -17.93 -8.05
CA LEU A 207 9.03 -17.64 -9.48
C LEU A 207 10.42 -17.67 -10.12
N GLY A 208 11.49 -17.61 -9.32
CA GLY A 208 12.85 -17.56 -9.78
C GLY A 208 13.33 -16.16 -10.19
N GLN A 209 14.64 -16.00 -10.25
CA GLN A 209 15.27 -14.69 -10.39
C GLN A 209 14.82 -13.93 -11.65
N GLN A 210 14.83 -14.59 -12.82
CA GLN A 210 14.49 -13.93 -14.08
C GLN A 210 13.06 -13.40 -14.09
N MET A 211 12.09 -14.20 -13.63
CA MET A 211 10.69 -13.79 -13.63
C MET A 211 10.45 -12.65 -12.64
N MET A 212 11.09 -12.67 -11.47
CA MET A 212 11.03 -11.55 -10.52
C MET A 212 11.58 -10.24 -11.11
N GLU A 213 12.70 -10.33 -11.86
CA GLU A 213 13.31 -9.17 -12.51
C GLU A 213 12.41 -8.62 -13.62
N ASP A 214 11.85 -9.48 -14.48
CA ASP A 214 10.95 -9.09 -15.55
C ASP A 214 9.69 -8.41 -15.01
N ILE A 215 9.03 -9.02 -14.00
CA ILE A 215 7.83 -8.48 -13.36
C ILE A 215 8.13 -7.11 -12.71
N THR A 216 9.26 -7.00 -12.01
CA THR A 216 9.68 -5.73 -11.39
C THR A 216 9.95 -4.67 -12.45
N MET A 217 10.57 -5.03 -13.57
CA MET A 217 10.81 -4.13 -14.70
C MET A 217 9.49 -3.61 -15.29
N TYR A 218 8.52 -4.49 -15.56
CA TYR A 218 7.22 -4.08 -16.10
C TYR A 218 6.44 -3.19 -15.11
N THR A 219 6.50 -3.51 -13.81
CA THR A 219 5.90 -2.65 -12.78
C THR A 219 6.52 -1.26 -12.80
N LYS A 220 7.85 -1.17 -12.86
CA LYS A 220 8.56 0.11 -12.97
C LYS A 220 8.19 0.87 -14.23
N MET A 221 8.13 0.18 -15.39
CA MET A 221 7.71 0.79 -16.65
C MET A 221 6.30 1.36 -16.57
N SER A 222 5.37 0.68 -15.87
CA SER A 222 4.00 1.18 -15.66
C SER A 222 4.01 2.48 -14.87
N ILE A 223 4.75 2.55 -13.78
CA ILE A 223 4.88 3.77 -12.96
C ILE A 223 5.48 4.92 -13.78
N GLU A 224 6.60 4.67 -14.47
CA GLU A 224 7.28 5.67 -15.32
C GLU A 224 6.36 6.17 -16.45
N HIS A 225 5.60 5.27 -17.09
CA HIS A 225 4.63 5.63 -18.11
C HIS A 225 3.52 6.53 -17.56
N SER A 226 2.98 6.21 -16.38
CA SER A 226 1.92 7.00 -15.75
C SER A 226 2.41 8.38 -15.34
N ILE A 227 3.65 8.48 -14.84
CA ILE A 227 4.29 9.78 -14.52
C ILE A 227 4.53 10.60 -15.79
N ALA A 228 4.91 9.97 -16.89
CA ALA A 228 5.09 10.65 -18.18
C ALA A 228 3.77 11.07 -18.85
N ASN A 229 2.65 10.42 -18.47
CA ASN A 229 1.31 10.66 -19.03
C ASN A 229 0.28 10.90 -17.90
N PRO A 230 0.49 11.92 -17.04
CA PRO A 230 -0.24 12.05 -15.77
C PRO A 230 -1.75 12.27 -15.97
N ASP A 231 -2.17 13.00 -16.99
CA ASP A 231 -3.59 13.30 -17.21
C ASP A 231 -4.39 12.02 -17.53
N THR A 232 -3.83 11.13 -18.36
CA THR A 232 -4.46 9.85 -18.68
C THR A 232 -4.52 8.91 -17.49
N ALA A 233 -3.43 8.84 -16.72
CA ALA A 233 -3.35 7.99 -15.53
C ALA A 233 -4.25 8.50 -14.40
N LEU A 234 -4.34 9.82 -14.19
CA LEU A 234 -5.26 10.44 -13.23
C LEU A 234 -6.74 10.23 -13.62
N GLU A 235 -7.08 10.36 -14.90
CA GLU A 235 -8.44 10.07 -15.38
C GLU A 235 -8.83 8.61 -15.14
N PHE A 236 -7.87 7.68 -15.27
CA PHE A 236 -8.08 6.29 -14.90
C PHE A 236 -8.24 6.13 -13.38
N ALA A 237 -7.39 6.77 -12.58
CA ALA A 237 -7.38 6.70 -11.12
C ALA A 237 -8.67 7.26 -10.48
N LYS A 238 -9.33 8.25 -11.10
CA LYS A 238 -10.62 8.80 -10.66
C LYS A 238 -11.69 7.74 -10.40
N LYS A 239 -11.67 6.64 -11.16
CA LYS A 239 -12.62 5.54 -10.99
C LYS A 239 -12.58 4.92 -9.59
N TRP A 240 -11.49 5.14 -8.88
CA TRP A 240 -11.20 4.55 -7.57
C TRP A 240 -11.21 5.57 -6.43
N GLY A 241 -11.40 6.85 -6.74
CA GLY A 241 -11.36 7.96 -5.77
C GLY A 241 -12.58 8.08 -4.86
N ARG A 242 -13.51 7.14 -4.88
CA ARG A 242 -14.69 7.08 -3.98
C ARG A 242 -15.45 8.39 -3.84
N GLY A 243 -15.55 9.17 -4.93
CA GLY A 243 -16.31 10.41 -4.99
C GLY A 243 -15.56 11.66 -4.54
N ILE A 244 -14.25 11.59 -4.30
CA ILE A 244 -13.41 12.78 -4.13
C ILE A 244 -13.33 13.56 -5.46
N ASP A 245 -13.17 14.89 -5.34
CA ASP A 245 -13.01 15.73 -6.53
C ASP A 245 -11.64 15.54 -7.20
N ASP A 246 -11.49 16.11 -8.40
CA ASP A 246 -10.30 15.93 -9.23
C ASP A 246 -9.03 16.50 -8.61
N ASP A 247 -9.13 17.60 -7.88
CA ASP A 247 -7.97 18.26 -7.24
C ASP A 247 -7.52 17.43 -6.04
N THR A 248 -8.44 16.97 -5.21
CA THR A 248 -8.17 16.04 -4.09
C THR A 248 -7.59 14.71 -4.58
N ASN A 249 -8.12 14.16 -5.69
CA ASN A 249 -7.58 12.94 -6.29
C ASN A 249 -6.15 13.13 -6.78
N ARG A 250 -5.87 14.24 -7.45
CA ARG A 250 -4.51 14.59 -7.91
C ARG A 250 -3.56 14.79 -6.72
N GLU A 251 -4.00 15.48 -5.68
CA GLU A 251 -3.21 15.69 -4.47
C GLU A 251 -2.86 14.34 -3.83
N PHE A 252 -3.83 13.46 -3.63
CA PHE A 252 -3.62 12.14 -3.04
C PHE A 252 -2.62 11.30 -3.85
N VAL A 253 -2.79 11.20 -5.17
CA VAL A 253 -1.86 10.48 -6.04
C VAL A 253 -0.45 11.08 -5.92
N THR A 254 -0.31 12.40 -5.93
CA THR A 254 1.01 13.07 -5.88
C THR A 254 1.72 12.86 -4.54
N MET A 255 0.97 12.72 -3.44
CA MET A 255 1.53 12.39 -2.13
C MET A 255 2.29 11.06 -2.16
N TYR A 256 1.71 10.03 -2.78
CA TYR A 256 2.22 8.66 -2.70
C TYR A 256 2.97 8.20 -3.95
N VAL A 257 2.67 8.75 -5.12
CA VAL A 257 3.37 8.44 -6.37
C VAL A 257 4.30 9.60 -6.75
N ASN A 258 5.50 9.54 -6.24
CA ASN A 258 6.53 10.56 -6.42
C ASN A 258 7.89 9.91 -6.76
N ALA A 259 8.97 10.70 -6.78
CA ALA A 259 10.30 10.20 -7.11
C ALA A 259 10.75 9.00 -6.26
N VAL A 260 10.30 8.88 -5.02
CA VAL A 260 10.63 7.76 -4.12
C VAL A 260 9.98 6.46 -4.60
N SER A 261 8.79 6.52 -5.19
CA SER A 261 8.05 5.34 -5.66
C SER A 261 8.77 4.56 -6.79
N TYR A 262 9.69 5.20 -7.52
CA TYR A 262 10.44 4.56 -8.61
C TYR A 262 11.97 4.69 -8.49
N THR A 263 12.50 5.43 -7.53
CA THR A 263 13.91 5.48 -7.20
C THR A 263 14.21 4.59 -6.01
N HIS A 264 14.92 3.50 -6.27
CA HIS A 264 15.64 2.63 -5.37
C HIS A 264 15.28 2.68 -3.87
N LEU A 265 14.38 1.79 -3.43
CA LEU A 265 14.47 1.25 -2.09
C LEU A 265 15.76 0.41 -2.02
N THR A 266 16.90 1.05 -1.82
CA THR A 266 18.09 0.33 -1.41
C THR A 266 17.89 -0.06 0.06
N LEU A 267 17.33 -1.24 0.29
CA LEU A 267 17.50 -1.89 1.58
C LEU A 267 19.01 -1.95 1.85
N PRO A 268 19.48 -1.53 3.03
CA PRO A 268 20.88 -1.70 3.36
C PRO A 268 21.21 -3.18 3.18
N THR A 269 22.15 -3.46 2.30
CA THR A 269 22.68 -4.81 2.14
C THR A 269 23.24 -5.18 3.50
N ILE A 270 22.57 -6.10 4.21
CA ILE A 270 23.14 -6.70 5.41
C ILE A 270 24.38 -7.44 4.87
N ARG A 271 25.55 -6.84 5.05
CA ARG A 271 26.81 -7.56 4.84
C ARG A 271 26.86 -8.59 5.96
N GLU A 272 26.91 -9.85 5.56
CA GLU A 272 27.22 -10.99 6.42
C GLU A 272 28.50 -10.75 7.22
#